data_6a83a0a8f07210858e411fe6f25baa0e
#
_entry.id   6a83a0a8f07210858e411fe6f25baa0e
#
_cell.length_a   1.000
_cell.length_b   1.000
_cell.length_c   1.000
_cell.angle_alpha   90.00
_cell.angle_beta   90.00
_cell.angle_gamma   90.00
#
_symmetry.space_group_name_H-M   'P 1'
#
loop_
_entity.id
_entity.type
_entity.pdbx_description
1 polymer ?
#
loop_
_entity_poly.entity_id
_entity_poly.type
_entity_poly.pdbx_seq_one_letter_code
_entity_poly.pdbx_strand_id
1 'polypeptide(L)'
;MSYFSAVIGRHGASWRALDVDVEDVESLDELADHMRAASHGDGPVLAVLEREDSWFALLRVDAGTDEECRAFVSDLQATERSQFADLLAPVGDLDLDEYAGLRESVRPSADATEDAQDEDPEDDEDEESSDVVPDDDLEPVDEDPPPAWAGDPGLLEDLGLSARELVTLVVDSSSDPGAVLADVGERCGFDDQLDALR
;
A
#
# COMPACT_ATOMS: atom_id res chain seq x y z
N MET A 1 -17.47 -3.65 -8.25
CA MET A 1 -16.06 -3.38 -7.90
C MET A 1 -15.42 -2.82 -9.14
N SER A 2 -14.99 -1.59 -9.07
CA SER A 2 -14.40 -0.88 -10.22
C SER A 2 -12.88 -0.98 -10.14
N TYR A 3 -12.22 -1.10 -11.27
CA TYR A 3 -10.79 -0.93 -11.41
C TYR A 3 -10.55 0.44 -12.02
N PHE A 4 -9.51 1.10 -11.53
CA PHE A 4 -9.00 2.32 -12.11
C PHE A 4 -7.53 2.09 -12.49
N SER A 5 -7.17 2.51 -13.69
CA SER A 5 -5.79 2.51 -14.17
C SER A 5 -5.48 3.84 -14.83
N ALA A 6 -4.33 4.41 -14.54
CA ALA A 6 -3.87 5.65 -15.15
C ALA A 6 -2.36 5.63 -15.30
N VAL A 7 -1.87 6.18 -16.40
CA VAL A 7 -0.44 6.43 -16.59
C VAL A 7 -0.23 7.93 -16.74
N ILE A 8 0.68 8.47 -15.95
CA ILE A 8 1.01 9.88 -15.90
C ILE A 8 2.51 10.09 -16.04
N GLY A 9 2.92 11.07 -16.81
CA GLY A 9 4.33 11.44 -16.99
C GLY A 9 4.62 12.83 -16.45
N ARG A 10 5.76 13.01 -15.80
CA ARG A 10 6.21 14.32 -15.33
C ARG A 10 6.87 15.09 -16.45
N HIS A 11 6.40 16.31 -16.68
CA HIS A 11 6.98 17.22 -17.64
C HIS A 11 7.30 18.56 -16.97
N GLY A 12 8.56 18.76 -16.63
CA GLY A 12 8.97 19.89 -15.81
C GLY A 12 8.35 19.85 -14.41
N ALA A 13 7.52 20.84 -14.08
CA ALA A 13 6.86 20.92 -12.79
C ALA A 13 5.42 20.36 -12.79
N SER A 14 4.92 19.87 -13.91
CA SER A 14 3.54 19.41 -14.04
C SER A 14 3.46 17.95 -14.48
N TRP A 15 2.38 17.30 -14.11
CA TRP A 15 2.05 15.94 -14.55
C TRP A 15 1.07 15.98 -15.72
N ARG A 16 1.09 14.96 -16.57
CA ARG A 16 0.18 14.79 -17.70
C ARG A 16 -0.19 13.34 -17.86
N ALA A 17 -1.44 13.09 -18.19
CA ALA A 17 -1.91 11.79 -18.59
C ALA A 17 -1.20 11.31 -19.87
N LEU A 18 -0.83 10.05 -19.90
CA LEU A 18 -0.26 9.35 -21.05
C LEU A 18 -1.25 8.27 -21.49
N ASP A 19 -1.35 8.09 -22.79
CA ASP A 19 -2.21 7.07 -23.40
C ASP A 19 -1.43 5.74 -23.46
N VAL A 20 -1.52 4.98 -22.36
CA VAL A 20 -0.93 3.65 -22.22
C VAL A 20 -2.02 2.72 -21.70
N ASP A 21 -2.28 1.65 -22.46
CA ASP A 21 -3.20 0.61 -22.03
C ASP A 21 -2.47 -0.37 -21.12
N VAL A 22 -2.87 -0.39 -19.86
CA VAL A 22 -2.26 -1.26 -18.83
C VAL A 22 -2.95 -2.63 -18.80
N GLU A 23 -4.18 -2.73 -19.31
CA GLU A 23 -4.97 -3.96 -19.24
C GLU A 23 -4.48 -5.03 -20.21
N ASP A 24 -3.86 -4.60 -21.31
CA ASP A 24 -3.34 -5.48 -22.36
C ASP A 24 -1.89 -5.93 -22.13
N VAL A 25 -1.28 -5.56 -21.00
CA VAL A 25 0.14 -5.82 -20.69
C VAL A 25 0.27 -7.06 -19.80
N GLU A 26 1.19 -7.96 -20.17
CA GLU A 26 1.38 -9.24 -19.47
C GLU A 26 2.55 -9.24 -18.46
N SER A 27 3.45 -8.24 -18.51
CA SER A 27 4.61 -8.16 -17.61
C SER A 27 5.00 -6.73 -17.25
N LEU A 28 5.73 -6.60 -16.12
CA LEU A 28 6.27 -5.30 -15.67
C LEU A 28 7.24 -4.70 -16.70
N ASP A 29 8.05 -5.52 -17.35
CA ASP A 29 9.01 -5.08 -18.37
C ASP A 29 8.29 -4.49 -19.59
N GLU A 30 7.24 -5.18 -20.06
CA GLU A 30 6.42 -4.71 -21.18
C GLU A 30 5.71 -3.40 -20.83
N LEU A 31 5.14 -3.31 -19.62
CA LEU A 31 4.54 -2.06 -19.15
C LEU A 31 5.57 -0.94 -19.09
N ALA A 32 6.77 -1.23 -18.56
CA ALA A 32 7.85 -0.27 -18.48
C ALA A 32 8.24 0.27 -19.89
N ASP A 33 8.31 -0.61 -20.87
CA ASP A 33 8.63 -0.23 -22.25
C ASP A 33 7.53 0.66 -22.85
N HIS A 34 6.26 0.33 -22.62
CA HIS A 34 5.14 1.16 -23.06
C HIS A 34 5.12 2.54 -22.37
N MET A 35 5.39 2.57 -21.06
CA MET A 35 5.48 3.82 -20.29
C MET A 35 6.62 4.70 -20.79
N ARG A 36 7.80 4.13 -21.07
CA ARG A 36 8.95 4.86 -21.64
C ARG A 36 8.64 5.37 -23.04
N ALA A 37 8.04 4.53 -23.89
CA ALA A 37 7.68 4.90 -25.27
C ALA A 37 6.64 6.03 -25.32
N ALA A 38 5.70 6.06 -24.38
CA ALA A 38 4.70 7.12 -24.28
C ALA A 38 5.24 8.39 -23.64
N SER A 39 6.37 8.31 -22.91
CA SER A 39 7.01 9.47 -22.28
C SER A 39 7.55 10.45 -23.31
N HIS A 40 7.23 11.72 -23.14
CA HIS A 40 7.71 12.81 -24.00
C HIS A 40 8.66 13.76 -23.23
N GLY A 41 9.16 13.35 -22.08
CA GLY A 41 10.00 14.15 -21.18
C GLY A 41 11.11 13.34 -20.54
N ASP A 42 11.96 14.00 -19.78
CA ASP A 42 13.08 13.39 -19.05
C ASP A 42 12.71 13.06 -17.59
N GLY A 43 11.44 13.20 -17.22
CA GLY A 43 10.95 12.97 -15.87
C GLY A 43 10.41 11.55 -15.64
N PRO A 44 10.07 11.22 -14.39
CA PRO A 44 9.47 9.94 -14.06
C PRO A 44 8.08 9.78 -14.70
N VAL A 45 7.76 8.54 -15.04
CA VAL A 45 6.44 8.10 -15.47
C VAL A 45 5.90 7.16 -14.40
N LEU A 46 4.68 7.40 -13.97
CA LEU A 46 3.99 6.59 -12.98
C LEU A 46 2.76 5.93 -13.61
N ALA A 47 2.62 4.63 -13.39
CA ALA A 47 1.34 3.95 -13.56
C ALA A 47 0.71 3.77 -12.18
N VAL A 48 -0.56 4.10 -12.09
CA VAL A 48 -1.39 3.97 -10.90
C VAL A 48 -2.47 2.95 -11.23
N LEU A 49 -2.53 1.89 -10.45
CA LEU A 49 -3.56 0.86 -10.51
C LEU A 49 -4.30 0.87 -9.19
N GLU A 50 -5.61 0.84 -9.24
CA GLU A 50 -6.45 0.81 -8.05
C GLU A 50 -7.61 -0.15 -8.25
N ARG A 51 -7.91 -0.90 -7.21
CA ARG A 51 -9.17 -1.59 -7.06
C ARG A 51 -9.91 -0.97 -5.89
N GLU A 52 -11.05 -0.36 -6.20
CA GLU A 52 -11.91 0.31 -5.23
C GLU A 52 -12.09 -0.54 -3.95
N ASP A 53 -11.86 0.07 -2.79
CA ASP A 53 -12.00 -0.53 -1.45
C ASP A 53 -11.08 -1.75 -1.17
N SER A 54 -10.02 -1.97 -1.93
CA SER A 54 -9.20 -3.16 -1.77
C SER A 54 -7.70 -2.91 -1.75
N TRP A 55 -7.14 -2.39 -2.83
CA TRP A 55 -5.70 -2.17 -2.94
C TRP A 55 -5.38 -1.14 -4.02
N PHE A 56 -4.16 -0.62 -3.96
CA PHE A 56 -3.56 0.12 -5.07
C PHE A 56 -2.13 -0.36 -5.33
N ALA A 57 -1.64 -0.09 -6.53
CA ALA A 57 -0.25 -0.25 -6.90
C ALA A 57 0.27 1.00 -7.60
N LEU A 58 1.53 1.28 -7.37
CA LEU A 58 2.31 2.33 -8.02
C LEU A 58 3.48 1.68 -8.74
N LEU A 59 3.62 1.97 -10.03
CA LEU A 59 4.73 1.50 -10.84
C LEU A 59 5.43 2.71 -11.42
N ARG A 60 6.75 2.71 -11.37
CA ARG A 60 7.56 3.83 -11.83
C ARG A 60 8.66 3.40 -12.77
N VAL A 61 8.80 4.16 -13.84
CA VAL A 61 9.98 4.15 -14.70
C VAL A 61 10.54 5.56 -14.82
N ASP A 62 11.85 5.67 -14.90
CA ASP A 62 12.51 6.94 -15.17
C ASP A 62 12.82 7.02 -16.68
N ALA A 63 12.31 8.09 -17.31
CA ALA A 63 12.50 8.28 -18.74
C ALA A 63 13.98 8.58 -19.02
N GLY A 64 14.53 7.95 -20.05
CA GLY A 64 15.93 8.13 -20.46
C GLY A 64 16.91 7.24 -19.71
N THR A 65 16.45 6.33 -18.85
CA THR A 65 17.27 5.28 -18.25
C THR A 65 16.75 3.90 -18.66
N ASP A 66 17.63 2.90 -18.69
CA ASP A 66 17.25 1.49 -18.86
C ASP A 66 17.09 0.80 -17.49
N GLU A 67 16.84 1.58 -16.43
CA GLU A 67 16.61 1.04 -15.09
C GLU A 67 15.31 0.25 -15.03
N GLU A 68 15.29 -0.79 -14.22
CA GLU A 68 14.13 -1.65 -14.03
C GLU A 68 12.93 -0.86 -13.51
N CYS A 69 11.72 -1.35 -13.78
CA CYS A 69 10.50 -0.80 -13.23
C CYS A 69 10.48 -0.97 -11.71
N ARG A 70 10.38 0.14 -10.99
CA ARG A 70 10.16 0.13 -9.54
C ARG A 70 8.67 0.01 -9.28
N ALA A 71 8.28 -0.83 -8.36
CA ALA A 71 6.87 -1.10 -8.07
C ALA A 71 6.60 -1.20 -6.57
N PHE A 72 5.45 -0.70 -6.16
CA PHE A 72 4.92 -0.80 -4.80
C PHE A 72 3.45 -1.20 -4.85
N VAL A 73 3.05 -2.13 -3.97
CA VAL A 73 1.67 -2.61 -3.84
C VAL A 73 1.23 -2.47 -2.38
N SER A 74 0.08 -1.88 -2.15
CA SER A 74 -0.44 -1.65 -0.79
C SER A 74 -0.90 -2.94 -0.10
N ASP A 75 -1.42 -3.91 -0.85
CA ASP A 75 -1.78 -5.25 -0.37
C ASP A 75 -1.61 -6.27 -1.49
N LEU A 76 -0.49 -7.02 -1.43
CA LEU A 76 -0.17 -8.01 -2.44
C LEU A 76 -1.15 -9.19 -2.44
N GLN A 77 -1.63 -9.61 -1.27
CA GLN A 77 -2.57 -10.73 -1.16
C GLN A 77 -3.92 -10.39 -1.81
N ALA A 78 -4.36 -9.14 -1.68
CA ALA A 78 -5.58 -8.68 -2.31
C ALA A 78 -5.47 -8.63 -3.85
N THR A 79 -4.25 -8.51 -4.41
CA THR A 79 -4.03 -8.51 -5.87
C THR A 79 -4.17 -9.89 -6.51
N GLU A 80 -3.96 -10.99 -5.79
CA GLU A 80 -3.97 -12.37 -6.33
C GLU A 80 -5.25 -12.74 -7.08
N ARG A 81 -6.36 -12.08 -6.76
CA ARG A 81 -7.67 -12.31 -7.39
C ARG A 81 -8.06 -11.20 -8.36
N SER A 82 -7.13 -10.36 -8.75
CA SER A 82 -7.35 -9.27 -9.69
C SER A 82 -6.93 -9.65 -11.11
N GLN A 83 -7.36 -8.86 -12.08
CA GLN A 83 -6.86 -8.98 -13.47
C GLN A 83 -5.37 -8.65 -13.58
N PHE A 84 -4.79 -7.98 -12.60
CA PHE A 84 -3.37 -7.60 -12.54
C PHE A 84 -2.53 -8.57 -11.70
N ALA A 85 -3.06 -9.74 -11.32
CA ALA A 85 -2.35 -10.71 -10.48
C ALA A 85 -1.00 -11.11 -11.07
N ASP A 86 -0.99 -11.50 -12.36
CA ASP A 86 0.23 -11.94 -13.04
C ASP A 86 1.23 -10.79 -13.23
N LEU A 87 0.74 -9.58 -13.51
CA LEU A 87 1.55 -8.38 -13.64
C LEU A 87 2.25 -8.00 -12.31
N LEU A 88 1.54 -8.13 -11.19
CA LEU A 88 2.02 -7.68 -9.88
C LEU A 88 2.71 -8.79 -9.06
N ALA A 89 2.57 -10.06 -9.44
CA ALA A 89 3.21 -11.17 -8.72
C ALA A 89 4.72 -10.99 -8.51
N PRO A 90 5.52 -10.53 -9.49
CA PRO A 90 6.95 -10.34 -9.31
C PRO A 90 7.31 -9.29 -8.24
N VAL A 91 6.39 -8.37 -7.89
CA VAL A 91 6.63 -7.35 -6.87
C VAL A 91 6.84 -7.98 -5.49
N GLY A 92 6.23 -9.12 -5.23
CA GLY A 92 6.39 -9.87 -3.99
C GLY A 92 7.78 -10.51 -3.83
N ASP A 93 8.44 -10.80 -4.95
CA ASP A 93 9.77 -11.44 -4.98
C ASP A 93 10.93 -10.42 -4.90
N LEU A 94 10.61 -9.12 -4.94
CA LEU A 94 11.61 -8.07 -4.76
C LEU A 94 12.13 -8.12 -3.33
N ASP A 95 13.35 -8.63 -3.17
CA ASP A 95 14.05 -8.70 -1.88
C ASP A 95 14.65 -7.33 -1.56
N LEU A 96 13.88 -6.55 -0.81
CA LEU A 96 14.29 -5.23 -0.39
C LEU A 96 14.73 -5.28 1.07
N ASP A 97 15.90 -5.88 1.30
CA ASP A 97 16.58 -5.92 2.61
C ASP A 97 16.69 -4.53 3.25
N GLU A 98 16.78 -3.49 2.43
CA GLU A 98 16.82 -2.09 2.85
C GLU A 98 15.59 -1.68 3.67
N TYR A 99 14.43 -2.26 3.36
CA TYR A 99 13.15 -1.93 4.03
C TYR A 99 12.68 -2.99 5.04
N ALA A 100 13.49 -3.99 5.34
CA ALA A 100 13.16 -5.03 6.31
C ALA A 100 12.80 -4.45 7.68
N GLY A 101 13.60 -3.48 8.16
CA GLY A 101 13.33 -2.78 9.41
C GLY A 101 12.05 -1.93 9.39
N LEU A 102 11.62 -1.47 8.23
CA LEU A 102 10.39 -0.73 8.08
C LEU A 102 9.18 -1.66 8.22
N ARG A 103 9.24 -2.87 7.66
CA ARG A 103 8.23 -3.92 7.83
C ARG A 103 8.04 -4.32 9.29
N GLU A 104 9.14 -4.41 10.05
CA GLU A 104 9.08 -4.75 11.48
C GLU A 104 8.51 -3.60 12.33
N SER A 105 8.87 -2.34 12.02
CA SER A 105 8.47 -1.17 12.80
C SER A 105 6.99 -0.81 12.66
N VAL A 106 6.30 -1.33 11.64
CA VAL A 106 4.90 -1.04 11.33
C VAL A 106 3.97 -2.21 11.69
N ARG A 107 4.52 -3.32 12.19
CA ARG A 107 3.68 -4.38 12.78
C ARG A 107 3.03 -3.83 14.05
N PRO A 108 1.70 -3.97 14.22
CA PRO A 108 1.09 -3.68 15.51
C PRO A 108 1.79 -4.53 16.56
N SER A 109 2.28 -3.89 17.61
CA SER A 109 2.92 -4.58 18.73
C SER A 109 1.88 -5.50 19.37
N ALA A 110 2.02 -6.80 19.13
CA ALA A 110 1.25 -7.82 19.84
C ALA A 110 1.64 -7.94 21.33
N ASP A 111 2.44 -6.97 21.83
CA ASP A 111 3.08 -7.02 23.16
C ASP A 111 2.73 -5.77 23.99
N ALA A 112 1.43 -5.48 24.12
CA ALA A 112 0.95 -4.47 25.04
C ALA A 112 0.03 -5.05 26.13
N THR A 113 0.25 -6.31 26.53
CA THR A 113 -0.44 -6.92 27.67
C THR A 113 0.50 -7.80 28.48
N GLU A 114 1.60 -7.24 28.99
CA GLU A 114 2.30 -7.78 30.15
C GLU A 114 3.11 -6.68 30.83
N ASP A 115 2.50 -5.87 31.64
CA ASP A 115 3.10 -5.31 32.86
C ASP A 115 2.02 -4.59 33.70
N ALA A 116 1.25 -5.36 34.43
CA ALA A 116 0.60 -4.87 35.64
C ALA A 116 0.88 -5.88 36.72
N GLN A 117 1.96 -5.57 37.43
CA GLN A 117 2.52 -6.26 38.56
C GLN A 117 1.53 -6.48 39.67
N ASP A 118 1.68 -7.70 40.23
CA ASP A 118 1.69 -8.01 41.67
C ASP A 118 1.50 -6.78 42.59
N GLU A 119 0.38 -6.71 43.22
CA GLU A 119 0.26 -6.38 44.64
C GLU A 119 -0.84 -7.23 45.26
N ASP A 120 -0.37 -8.26 45.95
CA ASP A 120 -1.10 -9.00 46.93
C ASP A 120 -1.49 -8.06 48.11
N PRO A 121 -2.72 -8.12 48.60
CA PRO A 121 -2.86 -8.36 50.02
C PRO A 121 -3.93 -9.42 50.37
N GLU A 122 -3.51 -10.24 51.26
CA GLU A 122 -4.19 -11.30 51.96
C GLU A 122 -5.56 -10.92 52.53
N ASP A 123 -6.41 -11.99 52.62
CA ASP A 123 -7.36 -12.32 53.66
C ASP A 123 -8.73 -11.62 53.67
N ASP A 124 -9.79 -12.32 53.40
CA ASP A 124 -10.78 -12.78 54.36
C ASP A 124 -11.95 -13.52 53.69
N GLU A 125 -12.32 -14.60 54.33
CA GLU A 125 -13.41 -15.53 54.05
C GLU A 125 -14.78 -14.83 54.06
N ASP A 126 -15.72 -15.21 53.17
CA ASP A 126 -17.03 -15.78 53.48
C ASP A 126 -17.95 -15.87 52.23
N GLU A 127 -18.36 -17.04 52.02
CA GLU A 127 -19.60 -17.69 51.53
C GLU A 127 -20.65 -16.85 50.78
N GLU A 128 -21.20 -17.58 49.78
CA GLU A 128 -22.55 -17.64 49.23
C GLU A 128 -22.72 -17.18 47.75
N SER A 129 -22.71 -18.23 46.92
CA SER A 129 -23.74 -18.50 45.90
C SER A 129 -24.38 -17.29 45.20
N SER A 130 -23.99 -17.07 43.97
CA SER A 130 -24.95 -16.74 42.93
C SER A 130 -24.42 -17.09 41.57
N ASP A 131 -25.05 -18.04 40.95
CA ASP A 131 -25.02 -18.46 39.58
C ASP A 131 -25.30 -17.25 38.67
N VAL A 132 -24.28 -16.59 38.19
CA VAL A 132 -24.34 -15.64 37.08
C VAL A 132 -23.36 -16.11 36.05
N VAL A 133 -23.84 -16.87 35.08
CA VAL A 133 -23.19 -17.08 33.79
C VAL A 133 -22.95 -15.71 33.15
N PRO A 134 -21.74 -15.23 33.01
CA PRO A 134 -21.50 -14.17 32.05
C PRO A 134 -21.54 -14.83 30.67
N ASP A 135 -22.67 -14.61 30.00
CA ASP A 135 -22.81 -14.79 28.57
C ASP A 135 -21.98 -13.68 27.91
N ASP A 136 -20.67 -13.85 27.96
CA ASP A 136 -19.70 -12.97 27.27
C ASP A 136 -19.33 -13.63 25.94
N ASP A 137 -20.35 -13.81 25.08
CA ASP A 137 -20.16 -13.97 23.63
C ASP A 137 -19.64 -12.65 23.06
N LEU A 138 -18.45 -12.25 23.51
CA LEU A 138 -17.62 -11.35 22.72
C LEU A 138 -17.10 -12.21 21.55
N GLU A 139 -17.89 -12.18 20.46
CA GLU A 139 -17.39 -12.65 19.19
C GLU A 139 -16.04 -11.95 18.96
N PRO A 140 -14.95 -12.71 18.65
CA PRO A 140 -13.70 -12.09 18.29
C PRO A 140 -14.02 -11.18 17.09
N VAL A 141 -13.82 -9.88 17.25
CA VAL A 141 -13.75 -8.99 16.10
C VAL A 141 -12.61 -9.54 15.26
N ASP A 142 -12.95 -10.16 14.13
CA ASP A 142 -11.99 -10.51 13.10
C ASP A 142 -11.40 -9.17 12.61
N GLU A 143 -10.40 -8.67 13.33
CA GLU A 143 -9.55 -7.62 12.80
C GLU A 143 -8.81 -8.26 11.63
N ASP A 144 -9.20 -7.89 10.42
CA ASP A 144 -8.47 -8.27 9.22
C ASP A 144 -6.97 -7.99 9.44
N PRO A 145 -6.09 -8.95 9.17
CA PRO A 145 -4.67 -8.72 9.31
C PRO A 145 -4.26 -7.50 8.48
N PRO A 146 -3.36 -6.65 9.00
CA PRO A 146 -2.94 -5.46 8.29
C PRO A 146 -2.47 -5.82 6.88
N PRO A 147 -2.78 -5.00 5.88
CA PRO A 147 -2.44 -5.27 4.49
C PRO A 147 -0.95 -5.55 4.33
N ALA A 148 -0.64 -6.63 3.64
CA ALA A 148 0.74 -7.03 3.37
C ALA A 148 1.26 -6.24 2.16
N TRP A 149 1.77 -5.04 2.38
CA TRP A 149 2.41 -4.28 1.32
C TRP A 149 3.69 -4.97 0.81
N ALA A 150 4.01 -4.77 -0.46
CA ALA A 150 5.17 -5.35 -1.12
C ALA A 150 5.83 -4.35 -2.08
N GLY A 151 7.06 -4.65 -2.47
CA GLY A 151 7.82 -3.83 -3.40
C GLY A 151 8.54 -2.66 -2.73
N ASP A 152 8.92 -1.68 -3.53
CA ASP A 152 9.78 -0.56 -3.17
C ASP A 152 8.98 0.65 -2.66
N PRO A 153 8.89 0.90 -1.35
CA PRO A 153 8.19 2.05 -0.80
C PRO A 153 8.92 3.38 -1.04
N GLY A 154 10.21 3.33 -1.40
CA GLY A 154 11.04 4.51 -1.69
C GLY A 154 10.88 5.06 -3.11
N LEU A 155 9.98 4.48 -3.91
CA LEU A 155 9.84 4.87 -5.33
C LEU A 155 9.43 6.34 -5.54
N LEU A 156 8.94 7.04 -4.52
CA LEU A 156 8.50 8.45 -4.61
C LEU A 156 9.36 9.42 -3.77
N GLU A 157 10.51 9.00 -3.26
CA GLU A 157 11.31 9.84 -2.35
C GLU A 157 11.77 11.15 -2.97
N ASP A 158 12.18 11.13 -4.23
CA ASP A 158 12.57 12.33 -4.99
C ASP A 158 11.37 13.23 -5.37
N LEU A 159 10.15 12.73 -5.21
CA LEU A 159 8.90 13.46 -5.40
C LEU A 159 8.34 14.03 -4.09
N GLY A 160 9.03 13.80 -2.96
CA GLY A 160 8.71 14.38 -1.66
C GLY A 160 7.95 13.47 -0.70
N LEU A 161 7.82 12.17 -1.02
CA LEU A 161 7.18 11.19 -0.15
C LEU A 161 8.17 10.09 0.22
N SER A 162 8.62 10.07 1.46
CA SER A 162 9.57 9.05 1.94
C SER A 162 8.94 7.66 2.05
N ALA A 163 9.78 6.61 2.00
CA ALA A 163 9.34 5.22 2.17
C ALA A 163 8.52 5.01 3.45
N ARG A 164 8.96 5.61 4.56
CA ARG A 164 8.25 5.52 5.84
C ARG A 164 6.87 6.15 5.78
N GLU A 165 6.75 7.34 5.18
CA GLU A 165 5.47 8.03 5.06
C GLU A 165 4.50 7.26 4.20
N LEU A 166 4.94 6.70 3.05
CA LEU A 166 4.09 5.88 2.20
C LEU A 166 3.56 4.66 2.94
N VAL A 167 4.43 3.92 3.63
CA VAL A 167 4.02 2.73 4.41
C VAL A 167 3.09 3.12 5.56
N THR A 168 3.36 4.24 6.25
CA THR A 168 2.49 4.72 7.33
C THR A 168 1.09 5.04 6.81
N LEU A 169 0.99 5.74 5.68
CA LEU A 169 -0.31 6.04 5.05
C LEU A 169 -1.10 4.76 4.72
N VAL A 170 -0.41 3.73 4.19
CA VAL A 170 -1.05 2.45 3.85
C VAL A 170 -1.56 1.72 5.09
N VAL A 171 -0.77 1.70 6.17
CA VAL A 171 -1.14 0.98 7.40
C VAL A 171 -2.23 1.71 8.18
N ASP A 172 -2.13 3.05 8.28
CA ASP A 172 -3.10 3.86 9.02
C ASP A 172 -4.47 3.93 8.32
N SER A 173 -4.49 3.80 6.99
CA SER A 173 -5.69 3.92 6.16
C SER A 173 -5.97 2.65 5.37
N SER A 174 -5.72 1.48 5.96
CA SER A 174 -5.80 0.18 5.30
C SER A 174 -7.17 -0.14 4.67
N SER A 175 -8.22 0.54 5.10
CA SER A 175 -9.59 0.34 4.62
C SER A 175 -10.00 1.25 3.44
N ASP A 176 -9.15 2.21 3.05
CA ASP A 176 -9.47 3.17 1.98
C ASP A 176 -8.26 3.45 1.09
N PRO A 177 -7.95 2.56 0.13
CA PRO A 177 -6.84 2.76 -0.82
C PRO A 177 -6.97 4.05 -1.63
N GLY A 178 -8.19 4.46 -1.94
CA GLY A 178 -8.46 5.68 -2.71
C GLY A 178 -8.07 6.95 -1.94
N ALA A 179 -8.34 6.99 -0.63
CA ALA A 179 -7.91 8.10 0.22
C ALA A 179 -6.38 8.17 0.33
N VAL A 180 -5.71 7.01 0.47
CA VAL A 180 -4.24 6.95 0.47
C VAL A 180 -3.66 7.48 -0.84
N LEU A 181 -4.22 7.06 -1.98
CA LEU A 181 -3.79 7.55 -3.30
C LEU A 181 -4.01 9.04 -3.48
N ALA A 182 -5.09 9.61 -2.95
CA ALA A 182 -5.32 11.06 -2.96
C ALA A 182 -4.25 11.79 -2.16
N ASP A 183 -3.92 11.33 -0.94
CA ASP A 183 -2.85 11.89 -0.10
C ASP A 183 -1.47 11.79 -0.77
N VAL A 184 -1.17 10.67 -1.41
CA VAL A 184 0.05 10.47 -2.19
C VAL A 184 0.09 11.43 -3.37
N GLY A 185 -1.02 11.56 -4.10
CA GLY A 185 -1.17 12.47 -5.23
C GLY A 185 -0.93 13.93 -4.84
N GLU A 186 -1.54 14.38 -3.74
CA GLU A 186 -1.38 15.74 -3.22
C GLU A 186 0.09 16.04 -2.87
N ARG A 187 0.76 15.13 -2.17
CA ARG A 187 2.17 15.31 -1.77
C ARG A 187 3.13 15.32 -2.96
N CYS A 188 2.88 14.48 -3.96
CA CYS A 188 3.71 14.36 -5.17
C CYS A 188 3.25 15.31 -6.30
N GLY A 189 2.12 15.99 -6.14
CA GLY A 189 1.57 16.98 -7.05
C GLY A 189 0.96 16.39 -8.32
N PHE A 190 0.33 15.21 -8.24
CA PHE A 190 -0.37 14.58 -9.36
C PHE A 190 -1.87 14.29 -9.09
N ASP A 191 -2.39 14.71 -7.95
CA ASP A 191 -3.79 14.56 -7.55
C ASP A 191 -4.78 15.08 -8.59
N ASP A 192 -4.56 16.33 -9.08
CA ASP A 192 -5.38 16.93 -10.14
C ASP A 192 -5.47 16.06 -11.40
N GLN A 193 -4.40 15.32 -11.73
CA GLN A 193 -4.38 14.44 -12.91
C GLN A 193 -5.16 13.15 -12.67
N LEU A 194 -5.06 12.57 -11.47
CA LEU A 194 -5.85 11.38 -11.12
C LEU A 194 -7.34 11.69 -11.08
N ASP A 195 -7.72 12.83 -10.50
CA ASP A 195 -9.12 13.27 -10.44
C ASP A 195 -9.71 13.52 -11.83
N ALA A 196 -8.90 14.05 -12.76
CA ALA A 196 -9.35 14.27 -14.12
C ALA A 196 -9.52 12.99 -14.95
N LEU A 197 -8.92 11.87 -14.51
CA LEU A 197 -8.96 10.57 -15.19
C LEU A 197 -9.98 9.60 -14.56
N ARG A 198 -10.48 9.88 -13.37
CA ARG A 198 -11.57 9.15 -12.70
C ARG A 198 -12.93 9.56 -13.21
#